data_5b616b29c5516aa81bd1541e0f8f192c
#
_entry.id   5b616b29c5516aa81bd1541e0f8f192c
#
_cell.length_a   1.000
_cell.length_b   1.000
_cell.length_c   1.000
_cell.angle_alpha   90.00
_cell.angle_beta   90.00
_cell.angle_gamma   90.00
#
_symmetry.space_group_name_H-M   'P 1'
#
loop_
_entity.id
_entity.type
_entity.pdbx_description
1 polymer ?
#
loop_
_entity_poly.entity_id
_entity_poly.type
_entity_poly.pdbx_seq_one_letter_code
_entity_poly.pdbx_strand_id
1 'polypeptide(L)'
;VDDPAANDIVQFLNIPAETCVMAAGLEVLTASASGVTLDLGWTATSGNLATDIDRFVDGHDSTSTGIAAVAAATAGWVTYSAADTIDVKVLGAQDTAGKVRVWAVMCDISGSDESASNS
;
A
#
# COMPACT_ATOMS: atom_id res chain seq x y z
N VAL A 1 -20.55 6.52 -2.59
CA VAL A 1 -19.33 6.55 -1.77
C VAL A 1 -18.83 7.97 -1.72
N ASP A 2 -18.57 8.46 -0.53
CA ASP A 2 -18.06 9.81 -0.35
C ASP A 2 -16.61 9.89 -0.78
N ASP A 3 -16.21 11.06 -1.24
CA ASP A 3 -14.82 11.31 -1.56
C ASP A 3 -13.97 11.29 -0.29
N PRO A 4 -12.78 10.71 -0.32
CA PRO A 4 -11.96 10.63 0.86
C PRO A 4 -11.49 12.02 1.31
N ALA A 5 -11.68 12.30 2.58
CA ALA A 5 -11.23 13.54 3.22
C ALA A 5 -9.75 13.46 3.56
N ALA A 6 -9.19 14.62 3.91
CA ALA A 6 -7.82 14.65 4.42
C ALA A 6 -7.68 13.74 5.66
N ASN A 7 -6.64 12.94 5.66
CA ASN A 7 -6.30 11.92 6.64
C ASN A 7 -7.13 10.62 6.57
N ASP A 8 -8.04 10.50 5.63
CA ASP A 8 -8.72 9.22 5.41
C ASP A 8 -7.76 8.16 4.86
N ILE A 9 -8.03 6.93 5.26
CA ILE A 9 -7.27 5.76 4.83
C ILE A 9 -8.20 4.87 4.02
N VAL A 10 -7.78 4.57 2.80
CA VAL A 10 -8.53 3.71 1.88
C VAL A 10 -7.77 2.41 1.70
N GLN A 11 -8.43 1.29 1.98
CA GLN A 11 -7.86 -0.04 1.78
C GLN A 11 -7.95 -0.43 0.30
N PHE A 12 -6.82 -0.78 -0.29
CA PHE A 12 -6.74 -1.06 -1.73
C PHE A 12 -6.49 -2.51 -2.07
N LEU A 13 -5.46 -3.11 -1.50
CA LEU A 13 -5.05 -4.47 -1.86
C LEU A 13 -5.10 -5.38 -0.64
N ASN A 14 -5.73 -6.54 -0.80
CA ASN A 14 -5.68 -7.59 0.21
C ASN A 14 -4.36 -8.35 0.09
N ILE A 15 -3.67 -8.46 1.20
CA ILE A 15 -2.42 -9.23 1.30
C ILE A 15 -2.69 -10.43 2.18
N PRO A 16 -2.56 -11.66 1.67
CA PRO A 16 -2.75 -12.85 2.48
C PRO A 16 -1.71 -12.96 3.60
N ALA A 17 -2.03 -13.73 4.62
CA ALA A 17 -1.05 -14.11 5.63
C ALA A 17 0.12 -14.86 4.99
N GLU A 18 1.27 -14.83 5.63
CA GLU A 18 2.49 -15.50 5.17
C GLU A 18 2.91 -15.05 3.76
N THR A 19 2.86 -13.75 3.53
CA THR A 19 3.21 -13.15 2.25
C THR A 19 4.30 -12.11 2.43
N CYS A 20 5.33 -12.18 1.60
CA CYS A 20 6.36 -11.16 1.52
C CYS A 20 6.01 -10.18 0.40
N VAL A 21 5.88 -8.90 0.73
CA VAL A 21 5.72 -7.83 -0.25
C VAL A 21 7.11 -7.33 -0.61
N MET A 22 7.51 -7.53 -1.86
CA MET A 22 8.84 -7.16 -2.35
C MET A 22 8.87 -5.76 -2.92
N ALA A 23 7.76 -5.28 -3.46
CA ALA A 23 7.62 -3.95 -4.02
C ALA A 23 6.14 -3.56 -4.03
N ALA A 24 5.88 -2.28 -3.88
CA ALA A 24 4.53 -1.75 -4.05
C ALA A 24 4.61 -0.30 -4.54
N GLY A 25 3.58 0.13 -5.22
CA GLY A 25 3.51 1.48 -5.73
C GLY A 25 2.10 1.87 -6.13
N LEU A 26 1.96 3.10 -6.55
CA LEU A 26 0.69 3.60 -7.07
C LEU A 26 0.91 4.38 -8.36
N GLU A 27 -0.14 4.44 -9.14
CA GLU A 27 -0.19 5.25 -10.36
C GLU A 27 -1.41 6.17 -10.27
N VAL A 28 -1.20 7.46 -10.46
CA VAL A 28 -2.29 8.42 -10.54
C VAL A 28 -2.85 8.40 -11.95
N LEU A 29 -4.05 7.88 -12.11
CA LEU A 29 -4.73 7.75 -13.41
C LEU A 29 -5.50 9.02 -13.76
N THR A 30 -6.08 9.65 -12.77
CA THR A 30 -6.76 10.94 -12.89
C THR A 30 -6.24 11.83 -11.78
N ALA A 31 -5.81 13.02 -12.16
CA ALA A 31 -5.27 13.98 -11.20
C ALA A 31 -6.26 14.30 -10.10
N SER A 32 -5.77 14.36 -8.89
CA SER A 32 -6.53 14.75 -7.71
C SER A 32 -6.80 16.26 -7.69
N ALA A 33 -7.65 16.67 -6.77
CA ALA A 33 -7.85 18.07 -6.47
C ALA A 33 -6.56 18.72 -5.97
N SER A 34 -6.50 20.03 -6.04
CA SER A 34 -5.34 20.79 -5.60
C SER A 34 -5.02 20.53 -4.12
N GLY A 35 -3.76 20.32 -3.84
CA GLY A 35 -3.26 20.14 -2.48
C GLY A 35 -3.32 18.72 -1.96
N VAL A 36 -3.73 17.76 -2.76
CA VAL A 36 -3.79 16.35 -2.36
C VAL A 36 -2.43 15.69 -2.56
N THR A 37 -1.96 15.02 -1.52
CA THR A 37 -0.81 14.11 -1.60
C THR A 37 -1.22 12.73 -1.07
N LEU A 38 -0.49 11.71 -1.45
CA LEU A 38 -0.81 10.33 -1.11
C LEU A 38 0.37 9.61 -0.47
N ASP A 39 0.08 8.88 0.60
CA ASP A 39 0.99 7.90 1.18
C ASP A 39 0.51 6.50 0.83
N LEU A 40 1.43 5.55 0.73
CA LEU A 40 1.13 4.14 0.50
C LEU A 40 1.89 3.29 1.52
N GLY A 41 1.16 2.47 2.25
CA GLY A 41 1.72 1.59 3.24
C GLY A 41 0.64 0.74 3.89
N TRP A 42 0.68 0.63 5.20
CA TRP A 42 -0.32 -0.12 5.97
C TRP A 42 -0.58 0.50 7.33
N THR A 43 -1.73 0.14 7.89
CA THR A 43 -2.04 0.42 9.29
C THR A 43 -1.91 -0.87 10.10
N ALA A 44 -1.59 -0.73 11.38
CA ALA A 44 -1.42 -1.89 12.24
C ALA A 44 -2.73 -2.67 12.41
N THR A 45 -2.64 -3.97 12.32
CA THR A 45 -3.68 -4.89 12.76
C THR A 45 -3.11 -5.86 13.78
N SER A 46 -4.01 -6.45 14.57
CA SER A 46 -3.60 -7.41 15.60
C SER A 46 -2.81 -8.57 14.97
N GLY A 47 -1.63 -8.82 15.49
CA GLY A 47 -0.79 -9.93 15.05
C GLY A 47 0.05 -9.65 13.80
N ASN A 48 0.07 -8.41 13.32
CA ASN A 48 0.86 -8.04 12.16
C ASN A 48 1.83 -6.90 12.48
N LEU A 49 2.25 -6.22 11.45
CA LEU A 49 3.24 -5.13 11.53
C LEU A 49 2.67 -3.90 12.24
N ALA A 50 3.53 -3.14 12.88
CA ALA A 50 3.18 -1.81 13.36
C ALA A 50 2.85 -0.89 12.17
N THR A 51 2.00 0.11 12.41
CA THR A 51 1.60 1.07 11.37
C THR A 51 2.81 1.71 10.69
N ASP A 52 2.81 1.69 9.37
CA ASP A 52 3.82 2.35 8.53
C ASP A 52 3.14 2.76 7.21
N ILE A 53 2.34 3.80 7.28
CA ILE A 53 1.43 4.17 6.18
C ILE A 53 2.15 4.81 4.99
N ASP A 54 3.36 5.25 5.17
CA ASP A 54 4.18 5.88 4.14
C ASP A 54 5.37 5.00 3.69
N ARG A 55 5.32 3.72 4.00
CA ARG A 55 6.41 2.78 3.76
C ARG A 55 6.84 2.71 2.30
N PHE A 56 5.89 2.66 1.40
CA PHE A 56 6.16 2.49 -0.03
C PHE A 56 6.17 3.81 -0.79
N VAL A 57 5.30 4.72 -0.41
CA VAL A 57 5.19 6.05 -1.01
C VAL A 57 4.92 7.06 0.11
N ASP A 58 5.71 8.11 0.14
CA ASP A 58 5.65 9.16 1.16
C ASP A 58 5.33 10.49 0.48
N GLY A 59 4.09 10.96 0.64
CA GLY A 59 3.68 12.30 0.21
C GLY A 59 3.72 12.55 -1.29
N HIS A 60 3.37 11.56 -2.10
CA HIS A 60 3.35 11.76 -3.55
C HIS A 60 2.30 12.80 -3.96
N ASP A 61 2.73 13.81 -4.71
CA ASP A 61 1.83 14.82 -5.26
C ASP A 61 0.95 14.17 -6.33
N SER A 62 -0.34 14.07 -6.05
CA SER A 62 -1.32 13.42 -6.93
C SER A 62 -2.06 14.41 -7.83
N THR A 63 -1.65 15.67 -7.86
CA THR A 63 -2.26 16.68 -8.74
C THR A 63 -1.87 16.53 -10.20
N SER A 64 -1.01 15.57 -10.50
CA SER A 64 -0.63 15.19 -11.87
C SER A 64 -0.72 13.68 -12.03
N THR A 65 -1.01 13.24 -13.24
CA THR A 65 -1.00 11.81 -13.56
C THR A 65 0.45 11.29 -13.58
N GLY A 66 0.62 10.02 -13.28
CA GLY A 66 1.92 9.36 -13.33
C GLY A 66 2.10 8.32 -12.25
N ILE A 67 3.26 7.67 -12.27
CA ILE A 67 3.61 6.60 -11.35
C ILE A 67 4.41 7.16 -10.20
N ALA A 68 3.97 6.88 -8.98
CA ALA A 68 4.79 7.11 -7.80
C ALA A 68 5.82 5.99 -7.68
N ALA A 69 7.06 6.39 -7.55
CA ALA A 69 8.15 5.44 -7.51
C ALA A 69 8.04 4.50 -6.31
N VAL A 70 8.35 3.26 -6.57
CA VAL A 70 8.46 2.25 -5.55
C VAL A 70 9.76 2.41 -4.82
N ALA A 71 9.72 2.41 -3.53
CA ALA A 71 10.90 2.45 -2.69
C ALA A 71 11.40 1.05 -2.33
N ALA A 72 11.21 0.08 -3.19
CA ALA A 72 11.54 -1.31 -2.89
C ALA A 72 12.98 -1.49 -2.40
N ALA A 73 13.91 -0.81 -3.05
CA ALA A 73 15.31 -0.94 -2.69
C ALA A 73 15.64 -0.33 -1.31
N THR A 74 14.94 0.73 -0.94
CA THR A 74 15.19 1.42 0.33
C THR A 74 14.27 0.91 1.43
N ALA A 75 13.06 0.53 1.09
CA ALA A 75 12.08 0.03 2.05
C ALA A 75 12.40 -1.39 2.51
N GLY A 76 13.11 -2.16 1.71
CA GLY A 76 13.29 -3.58 1.97
C GLY A 76 12.01 -4.37 1.76
N TRP A 77 12.10 -5.66 1.90
CA TRP A 77 10.94 -6.52 1.83
C TRP A 77 10.18 -6.50 3.15
N VAL A 78 8.87 -6.61 3.06
CA VAL A 78 7.99 -6.60 4.21
C VAL A 78 7.19 -7.88 4.23
N THR A 79 7.21 -8.58 5.36
CA THR A 79 6.46 -9.82 5.54
C THR A 79 5.19 -9.57 6.32
N TYR A 80 4.06 -9.96 5.74
CA TYR A 80 2.77 -9.98 6.39
C TYR A 80 2.57 -11.35 7.04
N SER A 81 2.71 -11.41 8.36
CA SER A 81 2.49 -12.66 9.10
C SER A 81 1.00 -12.98 9.25
N ALA A 82 0.15 -11.99 9.20
CA ALA A 82 -1.30 -12.12 9.21
C ALA A 82 -1.88 -11.40 7.99
N ALA A 83 -3.07 -11.82 7.56
CA ALA A 83 -3.76 -11.15 6.46
C ALA A 83 -4.06 -9.69 6.81
N ASP A 84 -3.81 -8.80 5.87
CA ASP A 84 -4.01 -7.37 6.04
C ASP A 84 -4.18 -6.71 4.66
N THR A 85 -4.08 -5.40 4.59
CA THR A 85 -4.20 -4.65 3.34
C THR A 85 -3.01 -3.74 3.11
N ILE A 86 -2.80 -3.36 1.86
CA ILE A 86 -2.02 -2.18 1.51
C ILE A 86 -3.00 -1.03 1.35
N ASP A 87 -2.70 0.08 1.98
CA ASP A 87 -3.61 1.20 2.15
C ASP A 87 -3.03 2.47 1.56
N VAL A 88 -3.92 3.34 1.09
CA VAL A 88 -3.59 4.70 0.68
C VAL A 88 -4.14 5.67 1.72
N LYS A 89 -3.29 6.57 2.19
CA LYS A 89 -3.72 7.69 3.03
C LYS A 89 -3.76 8.97 2.20
N VAL A 90 -4.88 9.65 2.25
CA VAL A 90 -5.07 10.94 1.60
C VAL A 90 -4.65 12.05 2.54
N LEU A 91 -3.82 12.95 2.06
CA LEU A 91 -3.26 14.05 2.86
C LEU A 91 -3.54 15.40 2.19
N GLY A 92 -3.51 16.43 2.99
CA GLY A 92 -3.57 17.82 2.55
C GLY A 92 -4.97 18.35 2.33
N ALA A 93 -5.77 17.71 1.50
CA ALA A 93 -7.11 18.14 1.17
C ALA A 93 -8.01 16.94 0.86
N GLN A 94 -9.32 17.20 0.74
CA GLN A 94 -10.25 16.18 0.27
C GLN A 94 -10.02 15.91 -1.21
N ASP A 95 -9.95 14.63 -1.56
CA ASP A 95 -9.79 14.24 -2.96
C ASP A 95 -11.15 14.01 -3.60
N THR A 96 -11.57 14.97 -4.43
CA THR A 96 -12.89 14.97 -5.09
C THR A 96 -12.85 14.46 -6.53
N ALA A 97 -11.67 14.17 -7.07
CA ALA A 97 -11.54 13.86 -8.49
C ALA A 97 -10.56 12.75 -8.81
N GLY A 98 -9.61 12.47 -7.92
CA GLY A 98 -8.51 11.56 -8.20
C GLY A 98 -8.93 10.12 -8.42
N LYS A 99 -8.18 9.44 -9.29
CA LYS A 99 -8.25 7.98 -9.46
C LYS A 99 -6.85 7.44 -9.41
N VAL A 100 -6.63 6.39 -8.63
CA VAL A 100 -5.34 5.76 -8.51
C VAL A 100 -5.45 4.25 -8.72
N ARG A 101 -4.36 3.69 -9.20
CA ARG A 101 -4.13 2.24 -9.26
C ARG A 101 -3.03 1.92 -8.26
N VAL A 102 -3.25 0.91 -7.45
CA VAL A 102 -2.24 0.40 -6.51
C VAL A 102 -1.81 -0.98 -6.99
N TRP A 103 -0.52 -1.24 -6.91
CA TRP A 103 0.04 -2.53 -7.32
C TRP A 103 1.08 -2.99 -6.30
N ALA A 104 1.31 -4.30 -6.27
CA ALA A 104 2.32 -4.91 -5.42
C ALA A 104 2.90 -6.14 -6.09
N VAL A 105 4.18 -6.40 -5.82
CA VAL A 105 4.85 -7.64 -6.16
C VAL A 105 5.02 -8.44 -4.88
N MET A 106 4.48 -9.64 -4.86
CA MET A 106 4.39 -10.46 -3.65
C MET A 106 4.96 -11.85 -3.88
N CYS A 107 5.42 -12.47 -2.80
CA CYS A 107 5.87 -13.84 -2.76
C CYS A 107 5.18 -14.56 -1.61
N ASP A 108 4.57 -15.71 -1.89
CA ASP A 108 4.00 -16.58 -0.88
C ASP A 108 5.14 -17.31 -0.17
N ILE A 109 5.23 -17.14 1.14
CA ILE A 109 6.23 -17.76 1.98
C ILE A 109 5.65 -18.76 2.96
N SER A 110 4.41 -19.18 2.75
CA SER A 110 3.71 -20.08 3.65
C SER A 110 4.18 -21.53 3.57
N GLY A 111 5.01 -21.86 2.65
CA GLY A 111 5.34 -23.18 2.18
C GLY A 111 5.91 -24.22 3.15
N SER A 112 5.63 -24.09 4.42
CA SER A 112 6.20 -25.01 5.44
C SER A 112 5.76 -26.46 5.28
N ASP A 113 4.61 -26.68 4.70
CA ASP A 113 4.03 -28.02 4.59
C ASP A 113 4.75 -28.91 3.57
N GLU A 114 5.30 -28.34 2.54
CA GLU A 114 6.03 -29.16 1.57
C GLU A 114 7.30 -29.75 2.13
N SER A 115 7.91 -29.09 3.07
CA SER A 115 9.07 -29.68 3.73
C SER A 115 8.70 -30.92 4.53
N ALA A 116 7.52 -30.93 5.12
CA ALA A 116 7.01 -32.10 5.80
C ALA A 116 6.74 -33.24 4.82
N SER A 117 6.25 -32.94 3.66
CA SER A 117 5.96 -33.94 2.65
C SER A 117 7.21 -34.56 2.05
N ASN A 118 8.32 -33.88 2.11
CA ASN A 118 9.58 -34.36 1.56
C ASN A 118 10.30 -35.35 2.47
N SER A 119 9.89 -35.36 3.65
CA SER A 119 10.54 -36.24 4.63
C SER A 119 10.14 -37.67 4.48
#